data_470f5bed3b623087d1093f4891b69c14
#
_entry.id   470f5bed3b623087d1093f4891b69c14
#
_cell.length_a   1.000
_cell.length_b   1.000
_cell.length_c   1.000
_cell.angle_alpha   90.00
_cell.angle_beta   90.00
_cell.angle_gamma   90.00
#
_symmetry.space_group_name_H-M   'P 1'
#
loop_
_entity.id
_entity.type
_entity.pdbx_description
1 polymer ?
#
loop_
_entity_poly.entity_id
_entity_poly.type
_entity_poly.pdbx_seq_one_letter_code
_entity_poly.pdbx_strand_id
1 'polypeptide(L)'
;MNDKLVADIVILGHIAKDIIEIDGRSIQAIGGPVYYGGIAGSHMGLKILVITRLKKEDNAILQDFKKYGIKYFATNSNETSGLRNIYTSKNLERRICKPLGFAGLFTKEEIPDIQTKYFVAGPITAGEIDMNLLEFFFKKYPDKICLDIQGFVRTRNKDEIIYSSLSENDKRTILSKVRILKVDETEAEFLTNKKNIKEAAEDLIKYGSKEILITHNKGISVFSKDFSISFPWKYREIKGRTGRGDTAFISYIGSRIAKNINDSLKFAAAMTSLKLESQGPFTLPLNQVENLIKKEY
;
A
#
# COMPACT_ATOMS: atom_id res chain seq x y z
N MET A 1 12.58 26.01 20.19
CA MET A 1 11.39 25.20 20.01
C MET A 1 11.72 24.27 18.85
N ASN A 2 11.79 22.96 19.06
CA ASN A 2 11.94 22.04 17.93
C ASN A 2 10.63 22.09 17.15
N ASP A 3 10.68 22.60 15.93
CA ASP A 3 9.52 22.60 15.04
C ASP A 3 9.04 21.15 14.88
N LYS A 4 7.80 20.90 15.33
CA LYS A 4 7.20 19.59 15.24
C LYS A 4 7.07 19.19 13.77
N LEU A 5 7.54 18.00 13.41
CA LEU A 5 7.40 17.49 12.04
C LEU A 5 5.91 17.39 11.67
N VAL A 6 5.55 17.95 10.51
CA VAL A 6 4.16 17.93 10.01
C VAL A 6 4.13 17.32 8.62
N ALA A 7 3.22 16.36 8.44
CA ALA A 7 2.93 15.72 7.16
C ALA A 7 1.41 15.58 6.97
N ASP A 8 0.95 15.54 5.72
CA ASP A 8 -0.44 15.15 5.45
C ASP A 8 -0.60 13.64 5.65
N ILE A 9 0.37 12.87 5.11
CA ILE A 9 0.42 11.42 5.23
C ILE A 9 1.83 10.99 5.62
N VAL A 10 1.92 10.15 6.65
CA VAL A 10 3.12 9.37 6.97
C VAL A 10 2.94 7.99 6.40
N ILE A 11 3.95 7.46 5.71
CA ILE A 11 3.95 6.08 5.19
C ILE A 11 5.14 5.34 5.79
N LEU A 12 4.86 4.27 6.53
CA LEU A 12 5.87 3.38 7.10
C LEU A 12 5.83 2.03 6.39
N GLY A 13 6.99 1.57 5.95
CA GLY A 13 7.19 0.28 5.28
C GLY A 13 8.56 0.20 4.62
N HIS A 14 8.92 -0.98 4.16
CA HIS A 14 10.20 -1.16 3.47
C HIS A 14 10.16 -0.63 2.03
N ILE A 15 11.29 -0.08 1.58
CA ILE A 15 11.62 -0.07 0.15
C ILE A 15 11.95 -1.50 -0.25
N ALA A 16 11.53 -1.92 -1.44
CA ALA A 16 11.86 -3.22 -1.99
C ALA A 16 12.68 -3.11 -3.28
N LYS A 17 13.67 -3.99 -3.43
CA LYS A 17 14.37 -4.25 -4.70
C LYS A 17 13.80 -5.52 -5.29
N ASP A 18 12.82 -5.36 -6.16
CA ASP A 18 12.11 -6.48 -6.74
C ASP A 18 12.77 -6.95 -8.04
N ILE A 19 12.60 -8.22 -8.36
CA ILE A 19 12.82 -8.79 -9.68
C ILE A 19 11.47 -9.17 -10.26
N ILE A 20 11.15 -8.62 -11.42
CA ILE A 20 9.97 -8.99 -12.20
C ILE A 20 10.44 -9.90 -13.32
N GLU A 21 9.93 -11.13 -13.33
CA GLU A 21 10.26 -12.14 -14.34
C GLU A 21 9.01 -12.49 -15.14
N ILE A 22 9.12 -12.42 -16.47
CA ILE A 22 8.04 -12.81 -17.40
C ILE A 22 8.65 -13.75 -18.43
N ASP A 23 8.18 -14.99 -18.49
CA ASP A 23 8.66 -16.04 -19.41
C ASP A 23 10.20 -16.13 -19.43
N GLY A 24 10.83 -16.11 -18.24
CA GLY A 24 12.27 -16.24 -18.07
C GLY A 24 13.10 -14.97 -18.32
N ARG A 25 12.48 -13.86 -18.75
CA ARG A 25 13.13 -12.54 -18.86
C ARG A 25 12.92 -11.75 -17.58
N SER A 26 14.01 -11.27 -16.99
CA SER A 26 13.96 -10.56 -15.69
C SER A 26 14.35 -9.09 -15.86
N ILE A 27 13.65 -8.23 -15.11
CA ILE A 27 14.01 -6.82 -14.93
C ILE A 27 14.03 -6.49 -13.44
N GLN A 28 14.93 -5.61 -13.04
CA GLN A 28 14.91 -5.04 -11.69
C GLN A 28 13.90 -3.91 -11.61
N ALA A 29 13.21 -3.83 -10.47
CA ALA A 29 12.25 -2.78 -10.19
C ALA A 29 12.36 -2.35 -8.73
N ILE A 30 12.11 -1.06 -8.45
CA ILE A 30 11.90 -0.61 -7.08
C ILE A 30 10.46 -0.88 -6.72
N GLY A 31 10.24 -1.39 -5.51
CA GLY A 31 8.93 -1.77 -4.98
C GLY A 31 8.65 -1.16 -3.61
N GLY A 32 7.51 -1.56 -3.06
CA GLY A 32 7.07 -1.21 -1.73
C GLY A 32 6.11 -0.02 -1.66
N PRO A 33 5.22 -0.05 -0.66
CA PRO A 33 4.20 0.98 -0.45
C PRO A 33 4.77 2.38 -0.27
N VAL A 34 5.93 2.51 0.38
CA VAL A 34 6.61 3.80 0.59
C VAL A 34 7.09 4.42 -0.72
N TYR A 35 7.50 3.60 -1.70
CA TYR A 35 7.98 4.08 -2.99
C TYR A 35 6.82 4.47 -3.90
N TYR A 36 5.95 3.54 -4.23
CA TYR A 36 4.82 3.80 -5.12
C TYR A 36 3.80 4.75 -4.51
N GLY A 37 3.43 4.53 -3.26
CA GLY A 37 2.50 5.39 -2.54
C GLY A 37 3.07 6.77 -2.24
N GLY A 38 4.33 6.83 -1.83
CA GLY A 38 5.02 8.10 -1.54
C GLY A 38 5.05 9.01 -2.76
N ILE A 39 5.47 8.48 -3.92
CA ILE A 39 5.54 9.25 -5.17
C ILE A 39 4.13 9.64 -5.64
N ALA A 40 3.15 8.74 -5.58
CA ALA A 40 1.76 9.04 -5.91
C ALA A 40 1.20 10.18 -5.04
N GLY A 41 1.40 10.12 -3.73
CA GLY A 41 0.97 11.17 -2.80
C GLY A 41 1.65 12.52 -3.04
N SER A 42 2.95 12.52 -3.35
CA SER A 42 3.67 13.74 -3.72
C SER A 42 3.11 14.38 -4.99
N HIS A 43 2.80 13.59 -6.03
CA HIS A 43 2.14 14.09 -7.24
C HIS A 43 0.73 14.67 -6.99
N MET A 44 0.06 14.28 -5.89
CA MET A 44 -1.17 14.91 -5.44
C MET A 44 -0.96 16.26 -4.72
N GLY A 45 0.29 16.72 -4.59
CA GLY A 45 0.64 17.93 -3.86
C GLY A 45 0.60 17.78 -2.33
N LEU A 46 0.59 16.55 -1.81
CA LEU A 46 0.54 16.27 -0.39
C LEU A 46 1.93 16.31 0.25
N LYS A 47 2.00 16.75 1.49
CA LYS A 47 3.21 16.64 2.32
C LYS A 47 3.37 15.19 2.77
N ILE A 48 4.18 14.44 2.05
CA ILE A 48 4.47 13.04 2.36
C ILE A 48 5.73 12.93 3.22
N LEU A 49 5.67 12.08 4.24
CA LEU A 49 6.83 11.66 5.01
C LEU A 49 6.92 10.14 4.99
N VAL A 50 8.06 9.62 4.58
CA VAL A 50 8.35 8.19 4.51
C VAL A 50 9.24 7.77 5.67
N ILE A 51 8.90 6.63 6.30
CA ILE A 51 9.76 5.94 7.27
C ILE A 51 10.07 4.57 6.68
N THR A 52 11.35 4.26 6.46
CA THR A 52 11.75 3.06 5.74
C THR A 52 13.05 2.47 6.26
N ARG A 53 13.36 1.25 5.81
CA ARG A 53 14.61 0.56 6.06
C ARG A 53 15.16 0.01 4.75
N LEU A 54 16.47 0.07 4.57
CA LEU A 54 17.17 -0.50 3.42
C LEU A 54 18.65 -0.65 3.75
N LYS A 55 19.35 -1.43 2.94
CA LYS A 55 20.79 -1.57 3.01
C LYS A 55 21.48 -0.28 2.58
N LYS A 56 22.59 0.10 3.23
CA LYS A 56 23.33 1.35 2.96
C LYS A 56 23.74 1.49 1.47
N GLU A 57 24.14 0.40 0.84
CA GLU A 57 24.54 0.37 -0.56
C GLU A 57 23.40 0.72 -1.54
N ASP A 58 22.17 0.61 -1.07
CA ASP A 58 20.97 0.90 -1.86
C ASP A 58 20.43 2.33 -1.65
N ASN A 59 21.13 3.17 -0.86
CA ASN A 59 20.71 4.54 -0.57
C ASN A 59 20.55 5.43 -1.81
N ALA A 60 21.06 5.04 -2.97
CA ALA A 60 20.81 5.72 -4.24
C ALA A 60 19.31 5.82 -4.56
N ILE A 61 18.49 4.85 -4.12
CA ILE A 61 17.04 4.85 -4.31
C ILE A 61 16.38 6.05 -3.62
N LEU A 62 16.94 6.52 -2.49
CA LEU A 62 16.43 7.66 -1.75
C LEU A 62 16.53 9.00 -2.51
N GLN A 63 17.32 9.06 -3.60
CA GLN A 63 17.38 10.24 -4.47
C GLN A 63 16.05 10.50 -5.17
N ASP A 64 15.27 9.45 -5.45
CA ASP A 64 13.94 9.62 -6.00
C ASP A 64 13.02 10.35 -5.01
N PHE A 65 13.11 10.06 -3.72
CA PHE A 65 12.33 10.81 -2.72
C PHE A 65 12.70 12.28 -2.71
N LYS A 66 14.00 12.62 -2.79
CA LYS A 66 14.44 14.01 -2.89
C LYS A 66 13.92 14.68 -4.16
N LYS A 67 14.00 13.99 -5.30
CA LYS A 67 13.49 14.48 -6.59
C LYS A 67 12.01 14.85 -6.53
N TYR A 68 11.21 14.07 -5.81
CA TYR A 68 9.77 14.29 -5.66
C TYR A 68 9.39 15.09 -4.40
N GLY A 69 10.36 15.69 -3.70
CA GLY A 69 10.11 16.52 -2.51
C GLY A 69 9.56 15.74 -1.30
N ILE A 70 9.80 14.42 -1.26
CA ILE A 70 9.34 13.54 -0.18
C ILE A 70 10.37 13.57 0.95
N LYS A 71 9.93 13.97 2.17
CA LYS A 71 10.75 13.83 3.37
C LYS A 71 10.83 12.36 3.77
N TYR A 72 11.99 11.92 4.27
CA TYR A 72 12.15 10.54 4.71
C TYR A 72 13.06 10.38 5.92
N PHE A 73 12.81 9.33 6.68
CA PHE A 73 13.70 8.75 7.67
C PHE A 73 14.02 7.33 7.21
N ALA A 74 15.29 7.05 7.00
CA ALA A 74 15.75 5.76 6.50
C ALA A 74 16.74 5.16 7.49
N THR A 75 16.43 4.00 8.05
CA THR A 75 17.32 3.24 8.93
C THR A 75 18.13 2.25 8.10
N ASN A 76 19.43 2.21 8.33
CA ASN A 76 20.30 1.21 7.70
C ASN A 76 19.98 -0.19 8.22
N SER A 77 19.91 -1.14 7.31
CA SER A 77 19.71 -2.56 7.56
C SER A 77 20.81 -3.39 6.91
N ASN A 78 20.94 -4.66 7.30
CA ASN A 78 21.86 -5.59 6.66
C ASN A 78 21.43 -5.98 5.25
N GLU A 79 20.12 -5.90 4.97
CA GLU A 79 19.52 -6.22 3.68
C GLU A 79 18.52 -5.16 3.28
N THR A 80 18.26 -5.04 1.98
CA THR A 80 17.07 -4.38 1.43
C THR A 80 16.02 -5.44 1.16
N SER A 81 14.77 -5.20 1.56
CA SER A 81 13.67 -6.10 1.23
C SER A 81 13.50 -6.25 -0.27
N GLY A 82 12.98 -7.38 -0.71
CA GLY A 82 12.72 -7.60 -2.13
C GLY A 82 11.98 -8.90 -2.37
N LEU A 83 11.29 -8.93 -3.50
CA LEU A 83 10.53 -10.07 -3.97
C LEU A 83 10.87 -10.36 -5.43
N ARG A 84 10.99 -11.64 -5.77
CA ARG A 84 10.97 -12.09 -7.16
C ARG A 84 9.55 -12.46 -7.53
N ASN A 85 8.95 -11.69 -8.41
CA ASN A 85 7.60 -11.88 -8.91
C ASN A 85 7.67 -12.53 -10.29
N ILE A 86 7.30 -13.80 -10.39
CA ILE A 86 7.38 -14.61 -11.61
C ILE A 86 5.99 -14.71 -12.22
N TYR A 87 5.87 -14.26 -13.45
CA TYR A 87 4.65 -14.27 -14.26
C TYR A 87 4.83 -15.08 -15.52
N THR A 88 3.71 -15.44 -16.15
CA THR A 88 3.68 -15.90 -17.54
C THR A 88 3.00 -14.85 -18.41
N SER A 89 3.42 -14.68 -19.66
CA SER A 89 2.78 -13.75 -20.60
C SER A 89 1.31 -14.07 -20.84
N LYS A 90 0.93 -15.35 -20.68
CA LYS A 90 -0.47 -15.81 -20.79
C LYS A 90 -1.35 -15.39 -19.62
N ASN A 91 -0.76 -15.12 -18.44
CA ASN A 91 -1.49 -14.72 -17.24
C ASN A 91 -0.65 -13.84 -16.33
N LEU A 92 -0.78 -12.53 -16.53
CA LEU A 92 -0.14 -11.52 -15.68
C LEU A 92 -0.90 -11.27 -14.36
N GLU A 93 -2.05 -11.91 -14.11
CA GLU A 93 -2.82 -11.77 -12.87
C GLU A 93 -2.33 -12.70 -11.76
N ARG A 94 -1.79 -13.87 -12.12
CA ARG A 94 -1.22 -14.82 -11.16
C ARG A 94 0.30 -14.77 -11.21
N ARG A 95 0.91 -14.78 -10.04
CA ARG A 95 2.37 -14.79 -9.90
C ARG A 95 2.81 -15.80 -8.85
N ILE A 96 3.98 -16.36 -9.05
CA ILE A 96 4.75 -16.99 -7.99
C ILE A 96 5.63 -15.90 -7.38
N CYS A 97 5.60 -15.79 -6.06
CA CYS A 97 6.34 -14.76 -5.35
C CYS A 97 7.38 -15.42 -4.45
N LYS A 98 8.66 -15.10 -4.66
CA LYS A 98 9.78 -15.62 -3.86
C LYS A 98 10.45 -14.49 -3.08
N PRO A 99 10.85 -14.71 -1.81
CA PRO A 99 11.58 -13.71 -1.06
C PRO A 99 13.01 -13.56 -1.60
N LEU A 100 13.53 -12.32 -1.64
CA LEU A 100 14.93 -12.01 -2.01
C LEU A 100 15.73 -11.45 -0.83
N GLY A 101 15.13 -10.59 -0.02
CA GLY A 101 15.77 -9.97 1.12
C GLY A 101 14.74 -9.45 2.12
N PHE A 102 15.22 -9.08 3.32
CA PHE A 102 14.38 -8.56 4.39
C PHE A 102 15.13 -7.53 5.25
N ALA A 103 14.61 -6.31 5.28
CA ALA A 103 15.24 -5.21 6.00
C ALA A 103 14.96 -5.19 7.52
N GLY A 104 14.24 -6.17 8.05
CA GLY A 104 14.03 -6.37 9.48
C GLY A 104 12.78 -5.70 10.04
N LEU A 105 12.55 -5.89 11.33
CA LEU A 105 11.45 -5.32 12.10
C LEU A 105 11.70 -3.83 12.36
N PHE A 106 10.68 -2.99 12.16
CA PHE A 106 10.71 -1.61 12.65
C PHE A 106 10.59 -1.57 14.17
N THR A 107 11.24 -0.57 14.79
CA THR A 107 11.11 -0.31 16.22
C THR A 107 10.46 1.07 16.46
N LYS A 108 9.94 1.29 17.66
CA LYS A 108 9.29 2.57 18.01
C LYS A 108 10.27 3.76 18.04
N GLU A 109 11.56 3.48 18.26
CA GLU A 109 12.63 4.46 18.27
C GLU A 109 12.90 5.06 16.89
N GLU A 110 12.54 4.35 15.83
CA GLU A 110 12.64 4.84 14.45
C GLU A 110 11.49 5.78 14.06
N ILE A 111 10.48 5.91 14.92
CA ILE A 111 9.28 6.70 14.65
C ILE A 111 9.41 8.07 15.28
N PRO A 112 9.77 9.12 14.53
CA PRO A 112 9.91 10.48 15.06
C PRO A 112 8.54 11.01 15.55
N ASP A 113 8.58 12.11 16.31
CA ASP A 113 7.33 12.77 16.72
C ASP A 113 6.79 13.60 15.56
N ILE A 114 5.67 13.14 15.00
CA ILE A 114 5.07 13.69 13.78
C ILE A 114 3.60 13.98 14.02
N GLN A 115 3.16 15.16 13.59
CA GLN A 115 1.76 15.48 13.44
C GLN A 115 1.30 15.11 12.01
N THR A 116 0.27 14.28 11.88
CA THR A 116 -0.24 13.83 10.58
C THR A 116 -1.75 13.71 10.55
N LYS A 117 -2.35 13.79 9.36
CA LYS A 117 -3.77 13.49 9.13
C LYS A 117 -4.01 11.99 9.07
N TYR A 118 -3.13 11.26 8.38
CA TYR A 118 -3.17 9.80 8.28
C TYR A 118 -1.78 9.21 8.48
N PHE A 119 -1.73 8.09 9.18
CA PHE A 119 -0.53 7.26 9.32
C PHE A 119 -0.79 5.92 8.62
N VAL A 120 -0.05 5.66 7.55
CA VAL A 120 -0.18 4.46 6.74
C VAL A 120 0.88 3.47 7.15
N ALA A 121 0.45 2.34 7.71
CA ALA A 121 1.28 1.17 7.92
C ALA A 121 1.19 0.28 6.67
N GLY A 122 2.28 0.21 5.92
CA GLY A 122 2.38 -0.50 4.65
C GLY A 122 3.48 -1.57 4.64
N PRO A 123 3.43 -2.58 5.52
CA PRO A 123 4.39 -3.67 5.47
C PRO A 123 4.17 -4.53 4.21
N ILE A 124 5.25 -5.03 3.60
CA ILE A 124 5.21 -5.89 2.40
C ILE A 124 4.99 -7.35 2.81
N THR A 125 5.69 -7.77 3.88
CA THR A 125 5.64 -9.13 4.42
C THR A 125 5.61 -9.13 5.95
N ALA A 126 5.18 -10.24 6.53
CA ALA A 126 5.15 -10.44 7.97
C ALA A 126 6.54 -10.25 8.61
N GLY A 127 6.55 -9.63 9.79
CA GLY A 127 7.75 -9.33 10.55
C GLY A 127 8.33 -7.93 10.31
N GLU A 128 7.76 -7.10 9.43
CA GLU A 128 8.14 -5.69 9.30
C GLU A 128 7.54 -4.86 10.44
N ILE A 129 6.30 -5.13 10.77
CA ILE A 129 5.54 -4.49 11.86
C ILE A 129 4.97 -5.63 12.72
N ASP A 130 5.31 -5.66 14.00
CA ASP A 130 4.70 -6.58 14.95
C ASP A 130 3.47 -5.96 15.64
N MET A 131 2.78 -6.79 16.42
CA MET A 131 1.59 -6.33 17.14
C MET A 131 1.90 -5.26 18.19
N ASN A 132 3.08 -5.28 18.83
CA ASN A 132 3.47 -4.29 19.81
C ASN A 132 3.66 -2.92 19.18
N LEU A 133 4.32 -2.86 18.01
CA LEU A 133 4.51 -1.62 17.25
C LEU A 133 3.18 -1.10 16.70
N LEU A 134 2.30 -2.00 16.24
CA LEU A 134 0.98 -1.62 15.76
C LEU A 134 0.11 -1.04 16.89
N GLU A 135 0.14 -1.64 18.08
CA GLU A 135 -0.53 -1.09 19.25
C GLU A 135 0.02 0.27 19.69
N PHE A 136 1.34 0.47 19.56
CA PHE A 136 1.95 1.79 19.77
C PHE A 136 1.37 2.82 18.78
N PHE A 137 1.19 2.46 17.50
CA PHE A 137 0.57 3.36 16.53
C PHE A 137 -0.88 3.68 16.87
N PHE A 138 -1.67 2.70 17.27
CA PHE A 138 -3.06 2.94 17.67
C PHE A 138 -3.18 3.90 18.86
N LYS A 139 -2.25 3.85 19.81
CA LYS A 139 -2.19 4.77 20.94
C LYS A 139 -1.71 6.17 20.53
N LYS A 140 -0.68 6.24 19.68
CA LYS A 140 -0.06 7.51 19.26
C LYS A 140 -0.90 8.27 18.23
N TYR A 141 -1.59 7.57 17.35
CA TYR A 141 -2.36 8.12 16.23
C TYR A 141 -3.82 7.61 16.21
N PRO A 142 -4.60 7.85 17.27
CA PRO A 142 -5.98 7.36 17.35
C PRO A 142 -6.79 7.85 16.15
N ASP A 143 -7.61 6.94 15.57
CA ASP A 143 -8.45 7.22 14.40
C ASP A 143 -7.75 7.67 13.11
N LYS A 144 -6.42 7.53 13.02
CA LYS A 144 -5.63 7.96 11.85
C LYS A 144 -4.92 6.82 11.14
N ILE A 145 -4.95 5.61 11.70
CA ILE A 145 -4.21 4.47 11.15
C ILE A 145 -4.94 3.90 9.94
N CYS A 146 -4.23 3.89 8.81
CA CYS A 146 -4.58 3.18 7.60
C CYS A 146 -3.61 2.01 7.42
N LEU A 147 -4.11 0.82 7.13
CA LEU A 147 -3.31 -0.40 7.12
C LEU A 147 -3.44 -1.12 5.79
N ASP A 148 -2.31 -1.44 5.15
CA ASP A 148 -2.23 -2.49 4.15
C ASP A 148 -2.02 -3.82 4.86
N ILE A 149 -2.99 -4.72 4.76
CA ILE A 149 -2.97 -5.98 5.51
C ILE A 149 -1.92 -6.97 5.00
N GLN A 150 -1.40 -6.76 3.79
CA GLN A 150 -0.49 -7.70 3.13
C GLN A 150 0.66 -8.16 4.02
N GLY A 151 1.26 -7.26 4.79
CA GLY A 151 2.37 -7.60 5.69
C GLY A 151 1.97 -8.34 6.96
N PHE A 152 0.72 -8.68 7.14
CA PHE A 152 0.21 -9.52 8.23
C PHE A 152 -0.26 -10.89 7.73
N VAL A 153 -0.51 -11.02 6.43
CA VAL A 153 -1.01 -12.27 5.82
C VAL A 153 0.01 -12.91 4.85
N ARG A 154 1.07 -12.19 4.45
CA ARG A 154 2.14 -12.70 3.58
C ARG A 154 3.36 -13.06 4.39
N THR A 155 3.57 -14.34 4.64
CA THR A 155 4.72 -14.86 5.40
C THR A 155 5.82 -15.33 4.45
N ARG A 156 7.06 -14.93 4.75
CA ARG A 156 8.23 -15.44 4.02
C ARG A 156 8.53 -16.86 4.48
N ASN A 157 8.51 -17.80 3.55
CA ASN A 157 9.12 -19.11 3.67
C ASN A 157 10.45 -19.10 2.87
N LYS A 158 11.24 -20.15 3.00
CA LYS A 158 12.56 -20.24 2.34
C LYS A 158 12.50 -19.97 0.83
N ASP A 159 11.51 -20.53 0.15
CA ASP A 159 11.45 -20.54 -1.32
C ASP A 159 10.24 -19.79 -1.90
N GLU A 160 9.31 -19.35 -1.05
CA GLU A 160 8.08 -18.70 -1.50
C GLU A 160 7.45 -17.79 -0.45
N ILE A 161 6.57 -16.92 -0.90
CA ILE A 161 5.65 -16.17 -0.04
C ILE A 161 4.37 -16.96 0.09
N ILE A 162 4.06 -17.38 1.30
CA ILE A 162 2.82 -18.07 1.64
C ILE A 162 1.81 -17.11 2.26
N TYR A 163 0.53 -17.39 2.02
CA TYR A 163 -0.54 -16.64 2.67
C TYR A 163 -1.05 -17.41 3.89
N SER A 164 -1.29 -16.69 4.97
CA SER A 164 -1.89 -17.21 6.19
C SER A 164 -2.97 -16.27 6.71
N SER A 165 -4.00 -16.83 7.32
CA SER A 165 -5.00 -16.01 8.01
C SER A 165 -4.45 -15.55 9.37
N LEU A 166 -4.98 -14.43 9.85
CA LEU A 166 -4.76 -13.97 11.22
C LEU A 166 -5.60 -14.81 12.21
N SER A 167 -5.13 -14.90 13.44
CA SER A 167 -5.96 -15.40 14.54
C SER A 167 -7.19 -14.51 14.73
N GLU A 168 -8.27 -15.05 15.27
CA GLU A 168 -9.48 -14.25 15.56
C GLU A 168 -9.19 -13.08 16.52
N ASN A 169 -8.28 -13.29 17.47
CA ASN A 169 -7.86 -12.24 18.41
C ASN A 169 -7.11 -11.11 17.67
N ASP A 170 -6.17 -11.46 16.78
CA ASP A 170 -5.42 -10.46 16.01
C ASP A 170 -6.33 -9.71 15.05
N LYS A 171 -7.26 -10.40 14.38
CA LYS A 171 -8.28 -9.73 13.55
C LYS A 171 -9.06 -8.69 14.36
N ARG A 172 -9.58 -9.05 15.54
CA ARG A 172 -10.30 -8.12 16.42
C ARG A 172 -9.43 -6.94 16.84
N THR A 173 -8.21 -7.23 17.28
CA THR A 173 -7.28 -6.21 17.77
C THR A 173 -6.92 -5.21 16.65
N ILE A 174 -6.62 -5.70 15.46
CA ILE A 174 -6.22 -4.87 14.32
C ILE A 174 -7.43 -4.12 13.75
N LEU A 175 -8.46 -4.85 13.35
CA LEU A 175 -9.53 -4.29 12.53
C LEU A 175 -10.44 -3.35 13.31
N SER A 176 -10.56 -3.50 14.64
CA SER A 176 -11.34 -2.58 15.47
C SER A 176 -10.74 -1.16 15.58
N LYS A 177 -9.44 -1.01 15.29
CA LYS A 177 -8.71 0.26 15.49
C LYS A 177 -8.23 0.88 14.18
N VAL A 178 -8.30 0.14 13.07
CA VAL A 178 -7.91 0.64 11.75
C VAL A 178 -9.03 1.48 11.15
N ARG A 179 -8.70 2.70 10.72
CA ARG A 179 -9.64 3.60 10.06
C ARG A 179 -9.95 3.16 8.63
N ILE A 180 -8.91 2.89 7.83
CA ILE A 180 -9.03 2.41 6.46
C ILE A 180 -8.17 1.16 6.34
N LEU A 181 -8.81 0.03 6.09
CA LEU A 181 -8.12 -1.22 5.80
C LEU A 181 -8.01 -1.38 4.28
N LYS A 182 -6.82 -1.64 3.76
CA LYS A 182 -6.62 -2.09 2.38
C LYS A 182 -6.36 -3.58 2.36
N VAL A 183 -7.06 -4.26 1.49
CA VAL A 183 -6.83 -5.67 1.13
C VAL A 183 -6.89 -5.82 -0.39
N ASP A 184 -6.21 -6.82 -0.94
CA ASP A 184 -6.52 -7.31 -2.28
C ASP A 184 -7.52 -8.50 -2.21
N GLU A 185 -8.04 -8.92 -3.38
CA GLU A 185 -9.02 -10.00 -3.49
C GLU A 185 -8.54 -11.30 -2.84
N THR A 186 -7.25 -11.64 -3.01
CA THR A 186 -6.64 -12.83 -2.41
C THR A 186 -6.51 -12.70 -0.90
N GLU A 187 -6.06 -11.55 -0.43
CA GLU A 187 -5.92 -11.26 1.00
C GLU A 187 -7.27 -11.30 1.72
N ALA A 188 -8.31 -10.76 1.07
CA ALA A 188 -9.68 -10.79 1.59
C ALA A 188 -10.19 -12.24 1.72
N GLU A 189 -9.92 -13.10 0.71
CA GLU A 189 -10.27 -14.52 0.75
C GLU A 189 -9.56 -15.24 1.91
N PHE A 190 -8.25 -15.04 2.09
CA PHE A 190 -7.50 -15.67 3.18
C PHE A 190 -7.95 -15.21 4.58
N LEU A 191 -8.35 -13.95 4.73
CA LEU A 191 -8.82 -13.43 6.01
C LEU A 191 -10.22 -13.92 6.40
N THR A 192 -11.09 -14.15 5.43
CA THR A 192 -12.52 -14.39 5.68
C THR A 192 -13.02 -15.75 5.20
N ASN A 193 -12.21 -16.47 4.42
CA ASN A 193 -12.60 -17.68 3.72
C ASN A 193 -13.80 -17.48 2.74
N LYS A 194 -13.96 -16.22 2.23
CA LYS A 194 -15.01 -15.84 1.29
C LYS A 194 -14.39 -15.42 -0.04
N LYS A 195 -14.84 -16.04 -1.15
CA LYS A 195 -14.41 -15.68 -2.51
C LYS A 195 -15.11 -14.43 -3.04
N ASN A 196 -16.33 -14.18 -2.59
CA ASN A 196 -17.06 -12.98 -2.97
C ASN A 196 -16.53 -11.77 -2.16
N ILE A 197 -16.04 -10.75 -2.85
CA ILE A 197 -15.43 -9.57 -2.22
C ILE A 197 -16.42 -8.78 -1.34
N LYS A 198 -17.71 -8.79 -1.66
CA LYS A 198 -18.75 -8.15 -0.85
C LYS A 198 -18.96 -8.90 0.46
N GLU A 199 -19.12 -10.22 0.40
CA GLU A 199 -19.24 -11.06 1.59
C GLU A 199 -17.99 -10.97 2.46
N ALA A 200 -16.80 -10.97 1.85
CA ALA A 200 -15.54 -10.76 2.56
C ALA A 200 -15.50 -9.40 3.27
N ALA A 201 -15.87 -8.33 2.58
CA ALA A 201 -15.94 -7.00 3.17
C ALA A 201 -16.94 -6.90 4.33
N GLU A 202 -18.13 -7.48 4.17
CA GLU A 202 -19.15 -7.53 5.24
C GLU A 202 -18.63 -8.24 6.49
N ASP A 203 -17.86 -9.33 6.33
CA ASP A 203 -17.23 -10.02 7.44
C ASP A 203 -16.13 -9.16 8.09
N LEU A 204 -15.28 -8.49 7.31
CA LEU A 204 -14.23 -7.62 7.84
C LEU A 204 -14.79 -6.39 8.57
N ILE A 205 -15.90 -5.82 8.10
CA ILE A 205 -16.58 -4.67 8.75
C ILE A 205 -17.08 -5.02 10.16
N LYS A 206 -17.51 -6.25 10.39
CA LYS A 206 -17.98 -6.72 11.72
C LYS A 206 -16.92 -6.58 12.81
N TYR A 207 -15.63 -6.55 12.44
CA TYR A 207 -14.53 -6.33 13.37
C TYR A 207 -14.32 -4.85 13.73
N GLY A 208 -14.91 -3.89 13.00
CA GLY A 208 -14.93 -2.48 13.39
C GLY A 208 -14.19 -1.50 12.48
N SER A 209 -13.52 -1.95 11.42
CA SER A 209 -12.90 -1.05 10.43
C SER A 209 -13.95 -0.13 9.81
N LYS A 210 -13.63 1.17 9.69
CA LYS A 210 -14.61 2.16 9.18
C LYS A 210 -14.78 2.06 7.66
N GLU A 211 -13.70 1.85 6.95
CA GLU A 211 -13.66 1.71 5.49
C GLU A 211 -12.77 0.53 5.10
N ILE A 212 -13.27 -0.38 4.28
CA ILE A 212 -12.51 -1.48 3.69
C ILE A 212 -12.30 -1.19 2.21
N LEU A 213 -11.07 -0.96 1.80
CA LEU A 213 -10.68 -0.75 0.42
C LEU A 213 -10.19 -2.05 -0.19
N ILE A 214 -10.90 -2.57 -1.18
CA ILE A 214 -10.54 -3.82 -1.87
C ILE A 214 -10.08 -3.51 -3.29
N THR A 215 -8.85 -3.89 -3.62
CA THR A 215 -8.34 -3.85 -4.99
C THR A 215 -8.43 -5.23 -5.63
N HIS A 216 -8.92 -5.30 -6.86
CA HIS A 216 -9.09 -6.53 -7.62
C HIS A 216 -8.70 -6.34 -9.10
N ASN A 217 -8.75 -7.40 -9.88
CA ASN A 217 -8.33 -7.36 -11.29
C ASN A 217 -9.15 -6.40 -12.15
N LYS A 218 -10.45 -6.22 -11.85
CA LYS A 218 -11.39 -5.39 -12.63
C LYS A 218 -11.50 -3.95 -12.12
N GLY A 219 -11.05 -3.65 -10.88
CA GLY A 219 -11.28 -2.33 -10.30
C GLY A 219 -10.91 -2.20 -8.83
N ILE A 220 -11.54 -1.23 -8.22
CA ILE A 220 -11.39 -0.89 -6.80
C ILE A 220 -12.78 -0.71 -6.19
N SER A 221 -12.94 -1.21 -4.98
CA SER A 221 -14.19 -1.10 -4.21
C SER A 221 -13.92 -0.59 -2.82
N VAL A 222 -14.82 0.20 -2.28
CA VAL A 222 -14.84 0.56 -0.87
C VAL A 222 -16.15 0.09 -0.23
N PHE A 223 -16.03 -0.46 0.96
CA PHE A 223 -17.14 -0.93 1.78
C PHE A 223 -17.08 -0.28 3.14
N SER A 224 -18.23 0.06 3.68
CA SER A 224 -18.44 0.48 5.06
C SER A 224 -19.73 -0.15 5.59
N LYS A 225 -20.07 0.15 6.84
CA LYS A 225 -21.33 -0.34 7.43
C LYS A 225 -22.56 0.07 6.63
N ASP A 226 -22.54 1.26 6.01
CA ASP A 226 -23.73 1.90 5.44
C ASP A 226 -23.76 1.89 3.91
N PHE A 227 -22.64 1.57 3.24
CA PHE A 227 -22.56 1.64 1.78
C PHE A 227 -21.47 0.75 1.20
N SER A 228 -21.60 0.47 -0.12
CA SER A 228 -20.55 -0.07 -0.95
C SER A 228 -20.50 0.65 -2.30
N ILE A 229 -19.31 1.01 -2.75
CA ILE A 229 -19.09 1.70 -4.03
C ILE A 229 -17.94 1.01 -4.74
N SER A 230 -18.03 0.88 -6.07
CA SER A 230 -17.00 0.26 -6.89
C SER A 230 -16.79 1.05 -8.17
N PHE A 231 -15.54 1.17 -8.60
CA PHE A 231 -15.18 1.72 -9.90
C PHE A 231 -14.25 0.77 -10.65
N PRO A 232 -14.47 0.55 -11.97
CA PRO A 232 -13.56 -0.27 -12.78
C PRO A 232 -12.25 0.46 -13.06
N TRP A 233 -11.20 -0.30 -13.38
CA TRP A 233 -10.03 0.30 -13.99
C TRP A 233 -10.33 0.70 -15.43
N LYS A 234 -9.85 1.90 -15.84
CA LYS A 234 -10.04 2.48 -17.18
C LYS A 234 -8.67 2.77 -17.82
N TYR A 235 -7.95 1.70 -18.16
CA TYR A 235 -6.66 1.76 -18.84
C TYR A 235 -6.79 1.31 -20.30
N ARG A 236 -5.89 1.77 -21.16
CA ARG A 236 -5.79 1.32 -22.56
C ARG A 236 -5.04 0.02 -22.68
N GLU A 237 -3.90 -0.08 -21.98
CA GLU A 237 -3.00 -1.22 -21.99
C GLU A 237 -2.26 -1.31 -20.65
N ILE A 238 -2.09 -2.52 -20.11
CA ILE A 238 -1.30 -2.70 -18.89
C ILE A 238 0.18 -2.85 -19.26
N LYS A 239 0.99 -1.87 -18.85
CA LYS A 239 2.46 -1.89 -19.00
C LYS A 239 3.19 -2.15 -17.69
N GLY A 240 2.58 -1.84 -16.54
CA GLY A 240 3.21 -2.02 -15.24
C GLY A 240 2.20 -2.26 -14.12
N ARG A 241 2.19 -3.47 -13.56
CA ARG A 241 1.27 -3.85 -12.47
C ARG A 241 1.80 -3.57 -11.08
N THR A 242 3.14 -3.62 -10.89
CA THR A 242 3.76 -3.37 -9.60
C THR A 242 3.36 -1.99 -9.07
N GLY A 243 2.97 -1.92 -7.81
CA GLY A 243 2.52 -0.68 -7.17
C GLY A 243 1.08 -0.27 -7.48
N ARG A 244 0.26 -1.12 -8.15
CA ARG A 244 -1.17 -0.85 -8.36
C ARG A 244 -1.90 -0.62 -7.03
N GLY A 245 -1.75 -1.55 -6.09
CA GLY A 245 -2.38 -1.47 -4.77
C GLY A 245 -1.91 -0.26 -3.96
N ASP A 246 -0.60 0.00 -3.97
CA ASP A 246 0.01 1.10 -3.22
C ASP A 246 -0.44 2.47 -3.76
N THR A 247 -0.47 2.62 -5.10
CA THR A 247 -0.99 3.84 -5.75
C THR A 247 -2.46 4.03 -5.43
N ALA A 248 -3.29 2.98 -5.55
CA ALA A 248 -4.71 3.03 -5.25
C ALA A 248 -4.96 3.43 -3.79
N PHE A 249 -4.21 2.84 -2.86
CA PHE A 249 -4.39 3.10 -1.43
C PHE A 249 -4.04 4.53 -1.06
N ILE A 250 -2.86 5.01 -1.46
CA ILE A 250 -2.44 6.38 -1.11
C ILE A 250 -3.25 7.43 -1.85
N SER A 251 -3.63 7.21 -3.11
CA SER A 251 -4.50 8.16 -3.82
C SER A 251 -5.90 8.23 -3.21
N TYR A 252 -6.45 7.12 -2.73
CA TYR A 252 -7.69 7.12 -1.98
C TYR A 252 -7.55 7.91 -0.68
N ILE A 253 -6.59 7.56 0.19
CA ILE A 253 -6.36 8.23 1.48
C ILE A 253 -6.10 9.72 1.29
N GLY A 254 -5.26 10.09 0.33
CA GLY A 254 -4.93 11.49 0.04
C GLY A 254 -6.15 12.29 -0.40
N SER A 255 -6.99 11.70 -1.23
CA SER A 255 -8.24 12.33 -1.67
C SER A 255 -9.25 12.45 -0.52
N ARG A 256 -9.30 11.49 0.42
CA ARG A 256 -10.14 11.51 1.63
C ARG A 256 -9.82 12.65 2.61
N ILE A 257 -8.67 13.31 2.44
CA ILE A 257 -8.35 14.52 3.23
C ILE A 257 -9.36 15.65 2.99
N ALA A 258 -9.86 15.78 1.75
CA ALA A 258 -10.71 16.91 1.34
C ALA A 258 -12.02 16.50 0.64
N LYS A 259 -12.16 15.24 0.24
CA LYS A 259 -13.31 14.76 -0.54
C LYS A 259 -14.10 13.69 0.20
N ASN A 260 -15.34 13.49 -0.21
CA ASN A 260 -16.16 12.38 0.23
C ASN A 260 -15.63 11.03 -0.32
N ILE A 261 -16.23 9.95 0.13
CA ILE A 261 -15.79 8.59 -0.21
C ILE A 261 -15.93 8.30 -1.71
N ASN A 262 -17.06 8.67 -2.31
CA ASN A 262 -17.34 8.43 -3.72
C ASN A 262 -16.30 9.11 -4.63
N ASP A 263 -16.07 10.40 -4.41
CA ASP A 263 -15.11 11.18 -5.21
C ASP A 263 -13.68 10.75 -4.97
N SER A 264 -13.36 10.30 -3.75
CA SER A 264 -12.04 9.77 -3.42
C SER A 264 -11.78 8.43 -4.09
N LEU A 265 -12.77 7.54 -4.13
CA LEU A 265 -12.64 6.25 -4.80
C LEU A 265 -12.53 6.42 -6.32
N LYS A 266 -13.33 7.33 -6.88
CA LYS A 266 -13.27 7.70 -8.30
C LYS A 266 -11.88 8.23 -8.68
N PHE A 267 -11.33 9.13 -7.87
CA PHE A 267 -9.99 9.66 -8.07
C PHE A 267 -8.92 8.56 -8.00
N ALA A 268 -9.00 7.68 -7.01
CA ALA A 268 -8.08 6.55 -6.86
C ALA A 268 -8.16 5.57 -8.05
N ALA A 269 -9.36 5.29 -8.54
CA ALA A 269 -9.58 4.46 -9.71
C ALA A 269 -8.94 5.07 -10.97
N ALA A 270 -9.14 6.36 -11.21
CA ALA A 270 -8.59 7.06 -12.36
C ALA A 270 -7.05 7.16 -12.30
N MET A 271 -6.49 7.57 -11.16
CA MET A 271 -5.04 7.69 -10.98
C MET A 271 -4.34 6.34 -11.14
N THR A 272 -4.92 5.28 -10.58
CA THR A 272 -4.38 3.93 -10.69
C THR A 272 -4.49 3.38 -12.12
N SER A 273 -5.58 3.68 -12.82
CA SER A 273 -5.74 3.32 -14.24
C SER A 273 -4.63 3.89 -15.10
N LEU A 274 -4.33 5.17 -14.94
CA LEU A 274 -3.22 5.82 -15.64
C LEU A 274 -1.85 5.27 -15.24
N LYS A 275 -1.66 4.94 -13.95
CA LYS A 275 -0.44 4.28 -13.47
C LYS A 275 -0.21 2.93 -14.16
N LEU A 276 -1.25 2.15 -14.41
CA LEU A 276 -1.15 0.85 -15.08
C LEU A 276 -0.63 0.95 -16.53
N GLU A 277 -0.78 2.10 -17.19
CA GLU A 277 -0.29 2.36 -18.56
C GLU A 277 1.22 2.64 -18.65
N SER A 278 1.93 2.67 -17.51
CA SER A 278 3.38 2.90 -17.46
C SER A 278 4.08 1.93 -16.52
N GLN A 279 5.36 1.68 -16.75
CA GLN A 279 6.24 1.05 -15.77
C GLN A 279 6.65 2.07 -14.70
N GLY A 280 6.93 1.60 -13.48
CA GLY A 280 7.31 2.47 -12.37
C GLY A 280 6.11 3.16 -11.69
N PRO A 281 6.39 4.17 -10.83
CA PRO A 281 5.36 4.90 -10.08
C PRO A 281 4.54 5.84 -10.99
N PHE A 282 3.43 6.36 -10.45
CA PHE A 282 2.65 7.39 -11.12
C PHE A 282 3.43 8.71 -11.16
N THR A 283 3.61 9.27 -12.36
CA THR A 283 4.36 10.52 -12.60
C THR A 283 3.67 11.48 -13.57
N LEU A 284 2.43 11.22 -13.93
CA LEU A 284 1.68 12.08 -14.84
C LEU A 284 1.11 13.31 -14.11
N PRO A 285 0.88 14.43 -14.83
CA PRO A 285 0.19 15.58 -14.27
C PRO A 285 -1.24 15.25 -13.83
N LEU A 286 -1.71 15.86 -12.74
CA LEU A 286 -3.04 15.59 -12.16
C LEU A 286 -4.20 15.92 -13.10
N ASN A 287 -4.04 16.88 -14.00
CA ASN A 287 -5.06 17.19 -15.01
C ASN A 287 -5.42 15.99 -15.89
N GLN A 288 -4.50 15.03 -16.10
CA GLN A 288 -4.81 13.79 -16.80
C GLN A 288 -5.75 12.90 -15.99
N VAL A 289 -5.59 12.87 -14.65
CA VAL A 289 -6.51 12.16 -13.75
C VAL A 289 -7.91 12.79 -13.82
N GLU A 290 -7.98 14.13 -13.76
CA GLU A 290 -9.24 14.87 -13.83
C GLU A 290 -9.94 14.68 -15.20
N ASN A 291 -9.16 14.68 -16.28
CA ASN A 291 -9.69 14.42 -17.61
C ASN A 291 -10.24 13.01 -17.76
N LEU A 292 -9.53 12.00 -17.19
CA LEU A 292 -10.02 10.63 -17.20
C LEU A 292 -11.29 10.49 -16.35
N ILE A 293 -11.37 11.17 -15.20
CA ILE A 293 -12.59 11.19 -14.37
C ILE A 293 -13.78 11.74 -15.16
N LYS A 294 -13.62 12.89 -15.81
CA LYS A 294 -14.70 13.52 -16.59
C LYS A 294 -15.17 12.67 -17.76
N LYS A 295 -14.26 11.88 -18.34
CA LYS A 295 -14.55 11.08 -19.54
C LYS A 295 -15.16 9.70 -19.22
N GLU A 296 -14.73 9.05 -18.14
CA GLU A 296 -14.97 7.61 -17.94
C GLU A 296 -15.69 7.27 -16.62
N TYR A 297 -15.78 8.22 -15.68
CA TYR A 297 -16.37 8.05 -14.37
C TYR A 297 -17.44 9.11 -14.06
#